data_c3fc7f2315f94ecc3f486619b9e0ad6a
#
_entry.id   c3fc7f2315f94ecc3f486619b9e0ad6a
#
_cell.length_a   1.000
_cell.length_b   1.000
_cell.length_c   1.000
_cell.angle_alpha   90.00
_cell.angle_beta   90.00
_cell.angle_gamma   90.00
#
_symmetry.space_group_name_H-M   'P 1'
#
loop_
_entity.id
_entity.type
_entity.pdbx_description
1 polymer ?
#
loop_
_entity_poly.entity_id
_entity_poly.type
_entity_poly.pdbx_seq_one_letter_code
_entity_poly.pdbx_strand_id
1 'polypeptide(L)'
;MNNLVFPECKEIIEEMKLVYTHDSRPWLVGFSGGKDSTLLCCLIFEMLKTLKAEQINKKVYIISSDTMVENPIVKKYMHEMNSLIGKYGKGYLIESKVIYPEIEKTFWSCLIGLGYPTPEPPGFRWCTDKLKIQPLNNFVTDTINNNGEVVMLLGVRKAESSYRARGIKNREIEGKLLIPHTDIKNAYVYNPLTELPNEKIWNYLLSGDALTPWRSDNKYLFSLYQGEELGEEQSALGQVDENKMAITGNSRFGCWICTMVKEDKSLKRFIDNGETWLIHVN
;
A
#
# COMPACT_ATOMS: atom_id res chain seq x y z
N MET A 1 2.08 -13.76 24.73
CA MET A 1 1.92 -12.56 23.90
C MET A 1 2.71 -11.44 24.56
N ASN A 2 3.88 -11.16 24.04
CA ASN A 2 4.78 -10.16 24.64
C ASN A 2 4.25 -8.76 24.34
N ASN A 3 3.85 -8.04 25.38
CA ASN A 3 3.47 -6.64 25.39
C ASN A 3 4.68 -5.71 25.13
N LEU A 4 5.37 -5.86 24.00
CA LEU A 4 6.18 -4.79 23.46
C LEU A 4 5.20 -3.79 22.83
N VAL A 5 4.54 -3.03 23.70
CA VAL A 5 3.59 -2.00 23.30
C VAL A 5 4.41 -0.82 22.82
N PHE A 6 4.45 -0.62 21.51
CA PHE A 6 4.91 0.62 20.91
C PHE A 6 3.84 1.68 21.18
N PRO A 7 4.11 2.72 21.98
CA PRO A 7 3.11 3.70 22.39
C PRO A 7 2.38 4.30 21.20
N GLU A 8 3.11 4.61 20.12
CA GLU A 8 2.56 5.23 18.91
C GLU A 8 1.56 4.31 18.19
N CYS A 9 1.86 3.01 18.10
CA CYS A 9 0.93 2.06 17.50
C CYS A 9 -0.31 1.84 18.35
N LYS A 10 -0.19 1.94 19.68
CA LYS A 10 -1.33 1.87 20.58
C LYS A 10 -2.26 3.06 20.42
N GLU A 11 -1.71 4.27 20.32
CA GLU A 11 -2.48 5.49 20.04
C GLU A 11 -3.22 5.38 18.71
N ILE A 12 -2.56 4.89 17.67
CA ILE A 12 -3.17 4.65 16.35
C ILE A 12 -4.31 3.62 16.46
N ILE A 13 -4.12 2.52 17.21
CA ILE A 13 -5.17 1.51 17.41
C ILE A 13 -6.40 2.12 18.10
N GLU A 14 -6.22 2.92 19.14
CA GLU A 14 -7.35 3.56 19.84
C GLU A 14 -8.05 4.59 18.94
N GLU A 15 -7.30 5.38 18.15
CA GLU A 15 -7.90 6.29 17.17
C GLU A 15 -8.69 5.52 16.10
N MET A 16 -8.10 4.48 15.53
CA MET A 16 -8.78 3.61 14.56
C MET A 16 -10.05 2.99 15.12
N LYS A 17 -10.04 2.59 16.39
CA LYS A 17 -11.20 2.05 17.09
C LYS A 17 -12.34 3.07 17.19
N LEU A 18 -12.02 4.32 17.53
CA LEU A 18 -13.00 5.40 17.52
C LEU A 18 -13.62 5.61 16.14
N VAL A 19 -12.78 5.68 15.09
CA VAL A 19 -13.24 5.84 13.71
C VAL A 19 -14.07 4.63 13.26
N TYR A 20 -13.65 3.41 13.62
CA TYR A 20 -14.34 2.18 13.24
C TYR A 20 -15.73 2.09 13.86
N THR A 21 -15.86 2.40 15.15
CA THR A 21 -17.11 2.26 15.89
C THR A 21 -18.08 3.42 15.71
N HIS A 22 -17.64 4.53 15.09
CA HIS A 22 -18.44 5.74 14.91
C HIS A 22 -19.61 5.55 13.94
N ASP A 23 -19.45 4.70 12.92
CA ASP A 23 -20.45 4.48 11.87
C ASP A 23 -20.43 3.05 11.31
N SER A 24 -21.27 2.79 10.29
CA SER A 24 -21.37 1.48 9.62
C SER A 24 -20.74 1.45 8.23
N ARG A 25 -20.05 2.51 7.79
CA ARG A 25 -19.43 2.60 6.45
C ARG A 25 -18.35 1.52 6.31
N PRO A 26 -18.37 0.71 5.24
CA PRO A 26 -17.33 -0.28 5.02
C PRO A 26 -15.97 0.38 4.84
N TRP A 27 -14.93 -0.31 5.30
CA TRP A 27 -13.56 0.11 5.13
C TRP A 27 -12.93 -0.55 3.92
N LEU A 28 -12.25 0.25 3.10
CA LEU A 28 -11.48 -0.19 1.93
C LEU A 28 -10.00 0.08 2.19
N VAL A 29 -9.25 -0.95 2.45
CA VAL A 29 -7.85 -0.87 2.87
C VAL A 29 -6.94 -1.22 1.70
N GLY A 30 -6.12 -0.28 1.26
CA GLY A 30 -5.14 -0.52 0.21
C GLY A 30 -3.98 -1.38 0.74
N PHE A 31 -3.76 -2.55 0.13
CA PHE A 31 -2.69 -3.47 0.49
C PHE A 31 -1.78 -3.75 -0.72
N SER A 32 -0.55 -3.24 -0.66
CA SER A 32 0.45 -3.42 -1.73
C SER A 32 1.45 -4.55 -1.45
N GLY A 33 1.36 -5.21 -0.29
CA GLY A 33 2.38 -6.14 0.19
C GLY A 33 3.63 -5.48 0.75
N GLY A 34 3.71 -4.14 0.74
CA GLY A 34 4.81 -3.39 1.32
C GLY A 34 4.69 -3.21 2.84
N LYS A 35 5.78 -2.79 3.49
CA LYS A 35 5.87 -2.66 4.96
C LYS A 35 4.76 -1.80 5.57
N ASP A 36 4.43 -0.67 4.94
CA ASP A 36 3.45 0.29 5.45
C ASP A 36 2.03 -0.29 5.41
N SER A 37 1.66 -0.90 4.30
CA SER A 37 0.35 -1.57 4.16
C SER A 37 0.25 -2.83 5.01
N THR A 38 1.37 -3.54 5.22
CA THR A 38 1.43 -4.70 6.14
C THR A 38 1.19 -4.25 7.58
N LEU A 39 1.89 -3.18 8.03
CA LEU A 39 1.65 -2.62 9.35
C LEU A 39 0.20 -2.17 9.51
N LEU A 40 -0.35 -1.43 8.54
CA LEU A 40 -1.75 -0.99 8.58
C LEU A 40 -2.71 -2.17 8.80
N CYS A 41 -2.54 -3.24 8.03
CA CYS A 41 -3.34 -4.45 8.20
C CYS A 41 -3.13 -5.09 9.58
N CYS A 42 -1.90 -5.17 10.09
CA CYS A 42 -1.63 -5.68 11.45
C CYS A 42 -2.39 -4.88 12.50
N LEU A 43 -2.34 -3.54 12.45
CA LEU A 43 -3.02 -2.67 13.41
C LEU A 43 -4.55 -2.81 13.32
N ILE A 44 -5.11 -2.99 12.11
CA ILE A 44 -6.54 -3.27 11.93
C ILE A 44 -6.93 -4.59 12.63
N PHE A 45 -6.16 -5.65 12.46
CA PHE A 45 -6.43 -6.91 13.15
C PHE A 45 -6.30 -6.77 14.67
N GLU A 46 -5.27 -6.07 15.16
CA GLU A 46 -5.11 -5.83 16.60
C GLU A 46 -6.28 -5.00 17.16
N MET A 47 -6.70 -3.96 16.45
CA MET A 47 -7.90 -3.18 16.80
C MET A 47 -9.14 -4.09 16.89
N LEU A 48 -9.42 -4.88 15.86
CA LEU A 48 -10.61 -5.75 15.81
C LEU A 48 -10.62 -6.79 16.93
N LYS A 49 -9.45 -7.31 17.33
CA LYS A 49 -9.33 -8.22 18.50
C LYS A 49 -9.74 -7.57 19.81
N THR A 50 -9.66 -6.25 19.94
CA THR A 50 -10.06 -5.53 21.16
C THR A 50 -11.56 -5.22 21.21
N LEU A 51 -12.27 -5.37 20.09
CA LEU A 51 -13.69 -5.09 19.99
C LEU A 51 -14.53 -6.29 20.46
N LYS A 52 -15.72 -5.98 21.01
CA LYS A 52 -16.74 -7.01 21.26
C LYS A 52 -17.37 -7.43 19.92
N ALA A 53 -17.93 -8.63 19.88
CA ALA A 53 -18.54 -9.17 18.65
C ALA A 53 -19.62 -8.24 18.06
N GLU A 54 -20.41 -7.58 18.91
CA GLU A 54 -21.47 -6.67 18.49
C GLU A 54 -20.95 -5.37 17.87
N GLN A 55 -19.70 -5.02 18.14
CA GLN A 55 -19.03 -3.84 17.57
C GLN A 55 -18.41 -4.13 16.20
N ILE A 56 -18.22 -5.42 15.84
CA ILE A 56 -17.72 -5.84 14.53
C ILE A 56 -18.95 -5.97 13.60
N ASN A 57 -19.42 -4.86 13.06
CA ASN A 57 -20.70 -4.76 12.35
C ASN A 57 -20.59 -4.29 10.91
N LYS A 58 -19.38 -4.06 10.41
CA LYS A 58 -19.13 -3.62 9.03
C LYS A 58 -18.02 -4.38 8.36
N LYS A 59 -18.07 -4.47 7.04
CA LYS A 59 -17.06 -5.13 6.24
C LYS A 59 -15.78 -4.31 6.14
N VAL A 60 -14.65 -5.00 6.17
CA VAL A 60 -13.33 -4.45 5.86
C VAL A 60 -12.79 -5.17 4.62
N TYR A 61 -12.66 -4.46 3.53
CA TYR A 61 -12.09 -4.99 2.29
C TYR A 61 -10.59 -4.68 2.23
N ILE A 62 -9.74 -5.70 2.21
CA ILE A 62 -8.32 -5.56 1.95
C ILE A 62 -8.09 -5.74 0.45
N ILE A 63 -7.66 -4.67 -0.21
CA ILE A 63 -7.63 -4.59 -1.67
C ILE A 63 -6.20 -4.48 -2.16
N SER A 64 -5.80 -5.40 -3.02
CA SER A 64 -4.53 -5.36 -3.75
C SER A 64 -4.80 -5.16 -5.24
N SER A 65 -3.99 -4.35 -5.90
CA SER A 65 -4.04 -4.18 -7.36
C SER A 65 -2.90 -4.96 -7.99
N ASP A 66 -3.22 -5.93 -8.84
CA ASP A 66 -2.25 -6.62 -9.69
C ASP A 66 -2.28 -5.97 -11.09
N THR A 67 -1.23 -5.26 -11.43
CA THR A 67 -1.10 -4.60 -12.74
C THR A 67 -0.80 -5.57 -13.87
N MET A 68 -0.59 -6.85 -13.56
CA MET A 68 -0.15 -7.93 -14.46
C MET A 68 1.29 -7.79 -15.00
N VAL A 69 1.98 -6.71 -14.62
CA VAL A 69 3.36 -6.39 -15.01
C VAL A 69 4.24 -6.04 -13.82
N GLU A 70 3.87 -6.46 -12.62
CA GLU A 70 4.66 -6.27 -11.41
C GLU A 70 5.84 -7.25 -11.34
N ASN A 71 6.87 -6.91 -10.56
CA ASN A 71 7.97 -7.83 -10.30
C ASN A 71 7.41 -9.20 -9.83
N PRO A 72 7.78 -10.32 -10.48
CA PRO A 72 7.17 -11.62 -10.21
C PRO A 72 7.26 -12.10 -8.76
N ILE A 73 8.37 -11.79 -8.06
CA ILE A 73 8.57 -12.15 -6.65
C ILE A 73 7.58 -11.38 -5.78
N VAL A 74 7.49 -10.07 -6.00
CA VAL A 74 6.59 -9.20 -5.24
C VAL A 74 5.13 -9.54 -5.53
N LYS A 75 4.80 -9.81 -6.80
CA LYS A 75 3.47 -10.28 -7.20
C LYS A 75 3.09 -11.55 -6.46
N LYS A 76 3.96 -12.58 -6.48
CA LYS A 76 3.73 -13.83 -5.78
C LYS A 76 3.49 -13.59 -4.28
N TYR A 77 4.38 -12.83 -3.64
CA TYR A 77 4.25 -12.48 -2.23
C TYR A 77 2.92 -11.77 -1.94
N MET A 78 2.56 -10.76 -2.71
CA MET A 78 1.31 -10.01 -2.54
C MET A 78 0.08 -10.93 -2.63
N HIS A 79 0.04 -11.86 -3.60
CA HIS A 79 -1.04 -12.82 -3.75
C HIS A 79 -1.13 -13.80 -2.58
N GLU A 80 0.00 -14.31 -2.10
CA GLU A 80 0.07 -15.19 -0.93
C GLU A 80 -0.45 -14.47 0.33
N MET A 81 0.00 -13.24 0.56
CA MET A 81 -0.47 -12.44 1.71
C MET A 81 -1.97 -12.15 1.62
N ASN A 82 -2.46 -11.78 0.43
CA ASN A 82 -3.88 -11.54 0.22
C ASN A 82 -4.72 -12.78 0.58
N SER A 83 -4.28 -13.97 0.13
CA SER A 83 -4.93 -15.24 0.45
C SER A 83 -4.95 -15.52 1.95
N LEU A 84 -3.80 -15.35 2.63
CA LEU A 84 -3.68 -15.56 4.08
C LEU A 84 -4.54 -14.57 4.88
N ILE A 85 -4.51 -13.28 4.52
CA ILE A 85 -5.33 -12.24 5.14
C ILE A 85 -6.81 -12.58 5.02
N GLY A 86 -7.28 -12.94 3.82
CA GLY A 86 -8.68 -13.31 3.60
C GLY A 86 -9.09 -14.56 4.37
N LYS A 87 -8.22 -15.56 4.45
CA LYS A 87 -8.47 -16.78 5.22
C LYS A 87 -8.56 -16.52 6.73
N TYR A 88 -7.61 -15.75 7.27
CA TYR A 88 -7.56 -15.41 8.69
C TYR A 88 -8.66 -14.41 9.06
N GLY A 89 -9.00 -13.50 8.18
CA GLY A 89 -9.92 -12.39 8.43
C GLY A 89 -11.41 -12.75 8.45
N LYS A 90 -11.79 -13.98 8.07
CA LYS A 90 -13.22 -14.40 8.01
C LYS A 90 -13.97 -14.15 9.31
N GLY A 91 -13.33 -14.39 10.47
CA GLY A 91 -13.94 -14.16 11.78
C GLY A 91 -14.14 -12.69 12.17
N TYR A 92 -13.60 -11.75 11.38
CA TYR A 92 -13.62 -10.31 11.63
C TYR A 92 -14.35 -9.52 10.53
N LEU A 93 -15.16 -10.15 9.70
CA LEU A 93 -15.80 -9.56 8.51
C LEU A 93 -14.78 -8.93 7.54
N ILE A 94 -13.57 -9.46 7.49
CA ILE A 94 -12.54 -9.04 6.52
C ILE A 94 -12.67 -9.90 5.26
N GLU A 95 -12.78 -9.22 4.12
CA GLU A 95 -12.69 -9.81 2.78
C GLU A 95 -11.44 -9.28 2.08
N SER A 96 -10.59 -10.18 1.59
CA SER A 96 -9.40 -9.82 0.81
C SER A 96 -9.67 -10.04 -0.67
N LYS A 97 -9.31 -9.05 -1.49
CA LYS A 97 -9.54 -9.06 -2.95
C LYS A 97 -8.31 -8.58 -3.70
N VAL A 98 -8.01 -9.26 -4.80
CA VAL A 98 -7.07 -8.78 -5.81
C VAL A 98 -7.89 -8.25 -6.98
N ILE A 99 -7.63 -7.00 -7.36
CA ILE A 99 -8.26 -6.34 -8.51
C ILE A 99 -7.28 -6.25 -9.66
N TYR A 100 -7.81 -6.31 -10.87
CA TYR A 100 -7.05 -6.34 -12.12
C TYR A 100 -7.54 -5.25 -13.06
N PRO A 101 -6.70 -4.74 -13.97
CA PRO A 101 -7.19 -3.93 -15.09
C PRO A 101 -8.09 -4.77 -16.00
N GLU A 102 -9.03 -4.12 -16.66
CA GLU A 102 -9.80 -4.73 -17.76
C GLU A 102 -8.84 -5.20 -18.86
N ILE A 103 -9.17 -6.29 -19.55
CA ILE A 103 -8.29 -6.91 -20.56
C ILE A 103 -7.82 -5.89 -21.60
N GLU A 104 -8.73 -5.04 -22.08
CA GLU A 104 -8.47 -4.00 -23.09
C GLU A 104 -7.59 -2.86 -22.55
N LYS A 105 -7.47 -2.75 -21.21
CA LYS A 105 -6.68 -1.72 -20.51
C LYS A 105 -5.40 -2.27 -19.90
N THR A 106 -5.05 -3.55 -20.15
CA THR A 106 -3.77 -4.10 -19.71
C THR A 106 -2.62 -3.38 -20.40
N PHE A 107 -1.41 -3.47 -19.83
CA PHE A 107 -0.25 -2.79 -20.41
C PHE A 107 -0.02 -3.16 -21.87
N TRP A 108 -0.05 -4.45 -22.18
CA TRP A 108 0.20 -4.93 -23.54
C TRP A 108 -0.94 -4.61 -24.50
N SER A 109 -2.18 -4.64 -24.05
CA SER A 109 -3.32 -4.22 -24.88
C SER A 109 -3.23 -2.74 -25.24
N CYS A 110 -2.85 -1.89 -24.30
CA CYS A 110 -2.64 -0.47 -24.56
C CYS A 110 -1.43 -0.22 -25.48
N LEU A 111 -0.28 -0.84 -25.19
CA LEU A 111 0.96 -0.60 -25.94
C LEU A 111 0.90 -1.16 -27.36
N ILE A 112 0.58 -2.43 -27.50
CA ILE A 112 0.61 -3.14 -28.79
C ILE A 112 -0.74 -3.01 -29.51
N GLY A 113 -1.84 -3.20 -28.80
CA GLY A 113 -3.17 -3.22 -29.39
C GLY A 113 -3.68 -1.84 -29.77
N LEU A 114 -3.50 -0.86 -28.88
CA LEU A 114 -4.00 0.51 -29.07
C LEU A 114 -2.92 1.52 -29.53
N GLY A 115 -1.65 1.09 -29.62
CA GLY A 115 -0.55 1.95 -30.08
C GLY A 115 -0.19 3.08 -29.10
N TYR A 116 -0.41 2.91 -27.81
CA TYR A 116 0.02 3.90 -26.83
C TYR A 116 1.54 4.01 -26.82
N PRO A 117 2.11 5.21 -26.73
CA PRO A 117 3.54 5.35 -26.55
C PRO A 117 3.97 4.81 -25.19
N THR A 118 5.24 4.42 -25.08
CA THR A 118 5.80 3.98 -23.79
C THR A 118 5.65 5.08 -22.73
N PRO A 119 5.37 4.73 -21.45
CA PRO A 119 5.37 5.72 -20.38
C PRO A 119 6.73 6.40 -20.28
N GLU A 120 6.75 7.75 -20.18
CA GLU A 120 7.98 8.55 -20.17
C GLU A 120 7.97 9.63 -19.10
N PRO A 121 9.16 9.94 -18.48
CA PRO A 121 9.33 11.15 -17.69
C PRO A 121 9.14 12.41 -18.56
N PRO A 122 8.67 13.56 -18.01
CA PRO A 122 8.37 13.80 -16.60
C PRO A 122 6.92 13.56 -16.16
N GLY A 123 6.07 12.88 -16.85
CA GLY A 123 4.69 12.76 -16.34
C GLY A 123 3.74 11.90 -17.14
N PHE A 124 4.16 11.39 -18.28
CA PHE A 124 3.31 10.56 -19.11
C PHE A 124 3.22 9.13 -18.55
N ARG A 125 2.31 8.94 -17.57
CA ARG A 125 2.13 7.71 -16.80
C ARG A 125 0.73 7.10 -16.96
N TRP A 126 0.29 6.93 -18.20
CA TRP A 126 -1.00 6.30 -18.45
C TRP A 126 -1.14 4.91 -17.79
N CYS A 127 -0.01 4.20 -17.62
CA CYS A 127 0.00 2.90 -16.96
C CYS A 127 -0.50 2.96 -15.52
N THR A 128 -0.15 3.99 -14.74
CA THR A 128 -0.63 4.16 -13.38
C THR A 128 -2.15 4.33 -13.34
N ASP A 129 -2.68 5.16 -14.25
CA ASP A 129 -4.12 5.38 -14.36
C ASP A 129 -4.85 4.10 -14.75
N LYS A 130 -4.45 3.48 -15.87
CA LYS A 130 -5.13 2.31 -16.44
C LYS A 130 -5.02 1.06 -15.58
N LEU A 131 -3.83 0.82 -15.01
CA LEU A 131 -3.54 -0.45 -14.34
C LEU A 131 -3.81 -0.43 -12.83
N LYS A 132 -3.82 0.74 -12.19
CA LYS A 132 -4.01 0.84 -10.72
C LYS A 132 -5.22 1.70 -10.34
N ILE A 133 -5.30 2.95 -10.86
CA ILE A 133 -6.31 3.89 -10.40
C ILE A 133 -7.71 3.49 -10.88
N GLN A 134 -7.89 3.24 -12.17
CA GLN A 134 -9.20 2.88 -12.72
C GLN A 134 -9.79 1.60 -12.11
N PRO A 135 -9.05 0.46 -12.00
CA PRO A 135 -9.58 -0.73 -11.34
C PRO A 135 -10.00 -0.48 -9.89
N LEU A 136 -9.20 0.31 -9.14
CA LEU A 136 -9.53 0.68 -7.77
C LEU A 136 -10.80 1.54 -7.72
N ASN A 137 -10.88 2.57 -8.57
CA ASN A 137 -12.04 3.46 -8.61
C ASN A 137 -13.33 2.72 -8.98
N ASN A 138 -13.26 1.75 -9.89
CA ASN A 138 -14.40 0.89 -10.23
C ASN A 138 -14.85 0.11 -8.98
N PHE A 139 -13.93 -0.54 -8.26
CA PHE A 139 -14.25 -1.27 -7.05
C PHE A 139 -14.83 -0.37 -5.94
N VAL A 140 -14.27 0.83 -5.76
CA VAL A 140 -14.76 1.82 -4.79
C VAL A 140 -16.19 2.25 -5.17
N THR A 141 -16.42 2.57 -6.44
CA THR A 141 -17.75 3.00 -6.94
C THR A 141 -18.79 1.91 -6.78
N ASP A 142 -18.47 0.65 -7.11
CA ASP A 142 -19.37 -0.49 -6.92
C ASP A 142 -19.70 -0.69 -5.43
N THR A 143 -18.71 -0.49 -4.55
CA THR A 143 -18.93 -0.58 -3.09
C THR A 143 -19.84 0.56 -2.60
N ILE A 144 -19.65 1.79 -3.11
CA ILE A 144 -20.51 2.94 -2.80
C ILE A 144 -21.95 2.67 -3.26
N ASN A 145 -22.14 2.15 -4.47
CA ASN A 145 -23.46 1.82 -5.00
C ASN A 145 -24.24 0.85 -4.10
N ASN A 146 -23.53 -0.05 -3.42
CA ASN A 146 -24.12 -1.04 -2.53
C ASN A 146 -24.28 -0.56 -1.07
N ASN A 147 -23.48 0.43 -0.61
CA ASN A 147 -23.39 0.80 0.80
C ASN A 147 -23.63 2.30 1.06
N GLY A 148 -23.75 3.13 0.02
CA GLY A 148 -23.97 4.58 0.10
C GLY A 148 -22.65 5.37 0.27
N GLU A 149 -21.83 5.05 1.24
CA GLU A 149 -20.54 5.70 1.52
C GLU A 149 -19.48 4.67 1.90
N VAL A 150 -18.19 5.04 1.75
CA VAL A 150 -17.05 4.20 2.12
C VAL A 150 -15.95 5.01 2.79
N VAL A 151 -15.11 4.34 3.59
CA VAL A 151 -13.88 4.91 4.14
C VAL A 151 -12.68 4.17 3.56
N MET A 152 -11.81 4.87 2.85
CA MET A 152 -10.58 4.33 2.27
C MET A 152 -9.43 4.52 3.24
N LEU A 153 -8.76 3.44 3.62
CA LEU A 153 -7.58 3.46 4.49
C LEU A 153 -6.32 3.21 3.65
N LEU A 154 -5.37 4.12 3.76
CA LEU A 154 -4.11 4.04 3.03
C LEU A 154 -2.93 4.16 4.00
N GLY A 155 -1.92 3.30 3.81
CA GLY A 155 -0.67 3.34 4.57
C GLY A 155 0.28 4.44 4.10
N VAL A 156 -0.21 5.66 3.85
CA VAL A 156 0.59 6.78 3.35
C VAL A 156 1.21 7.55 4.52
N ARG A 157 2.49 7.94 4.38
CA ARG A 157 3.22 8.68 5.42
C ARG A 157 3.89 9.93 4.87
N LYS A 158 3.99 10.98 5.70
CA LYS A 158 4.71 12.22 5.37
C LYS A 158 6.20 11.96 5.15
N ALA A 159 6.78 11.02 5.92
CA ALA A 159 8.21 10.68 5.84
C ALA A 159 8.64 9.94 4.55
N GLU A 160 7.71 9.52 3.68
CA GLU A 160 8.07 8.80 2.45
C GLU A 160 8.65 9.71 1.36
N SER A 161 8.15 10.92 1.23
CA SER A 161 8.71 11.92 0.32
C SER A 161 8.11 13.32 0.58
N SER A 162 8.88 14.37 0.25
CA SER A 162 8.42 15.77 0.33
C SER A 162 7.17 16.03 -0.52
N TYR A 163 7.03 15.34 -1.66
CA TYR A 163 5.81 15.43 -2.49
C TYR A 163 4.58 14.87 -1.77
N ARG A 164 4.71 13.68 -1.12
CA ARG A 164 3.62 13.10 -0.33
C ARG A 164 3.28 13.96 0.88
N ALA A 165 4.28 14.47 1.59
CA ALA A 165 4.09 15.38 2.71
C ALA A 165 3.27 16.61 2.31
N ARG A 166 3.60 17.28 1.18
CA ARG A 166 2.80 18.39 0.65
C ARG A 166 1.38 17.96 0.27
N GLY A 167 1.23 16.84 -0.43
CA GLY A 167 -0.07 16.33 -0.84
C GLY A 167 -0.98 15.98 0.33
N ILE A 168 -0.43 15.46 1.43
CA ILE A 168 -1.16 15.20 2.68
C ILE A 168 -1.54 16.54 3.31
N LYS A 169 -0.57 17.43 3.55
CA LYS A 169 -0.79 18.74 4.18
C LYS A 169 -1.85 19.57 3.45
N ASN A 170 -1.85 19.56 2.12
CA ASN A 170 -2.83 20.33 1.33
C ASN A 170 -4.26 19.76 1.43
N ARG A 171 -4.43 18.52 1.88
CA ARG A 171 -5.72 17.85 2.05
C ARG A 171 -6.15 17.74 3.51
N GLU A 172 -5.24 17.94 4.46
CA GLU A 172 -5.57 17.96 5.88
C GLU A 172 -6.62 19.05 6.17
N ILE A 173 -7.66 18.65 6.86
CA ILE A 173 -8.67 19.59 7.40
C ILE A 173 -8.50 19.52 8.92
N GLU A 174 -8.19 20.67 9.53
CA GLU A 174 -7.95 20.74 10.96
C GLU A 174 -9.12 20.14 11.76
N GLY A 175 -8.80 19.24 12.69
CA GLY A 175 -9.77 18.55 13.54
C GLY A 175 -10.56 17.43 12.84
N LYS A 176 -10.25 17.05 11.59
CA LYS A 176 -10.93 15.96 10.89
C LYS A 176 -9.98 14.82 10.58
N LEU A 177 -10.32 13.61 11.05
CA LEU A 177 -9.62 12.37 10.70
C LEU A 177 -10.03 11.84 9.32
N LEU A 178 -11.29 12.02 8.95
CA LEU A 178 -11.85 11.59 7.67
C LEU A 178 -11.92 12.78 6.71
N ILE A 179 -11.23 12.66 5.58
CA ILE A 179 -11.13 13.69 4.56
C ILE A 179 -11.90 13.21 3.32
N PRO A 180 -12.82 14.02 2.74
CA PRO A 180 -13.47 13.65 1.49
C PRO A 180 -12.45 13.33 0.39
N HIS A 181 -12.69 12.28 -0.38
CA HIS A 181 -11.87 11.97 -1.56
C HIS A 181 -12.04 13.05 -2.63
N THR A 182 -10.97 13.44 -3.31
CA THR A 182 -11.00 14.55 -4.29
C THR A 182 -11.88 14.26 -5.50
N ASP A 183 -11.85 13.01 -5.98
CA ASP A 183 -12.44 12.64 -7.28
C ASP A 183 -13.63 11.69 -7.16
N ILE A 184 -13.79 11.03 -6.01
CA ILE A 184 -14.88 10.06 -5.80
C ILE A 184 -15.84 10.59 -4.74
N LYS A 185 -17.04 10.93 -5.18
CA LYS A 185 -18.12 11.35 -4.27
C LYS A 185 -18.48 10.19 -3.33
N ASN A 186 -18.82 10.51 -2.08
CA ASN A 186 -19.20 9.55 -1.05
C ASN A 186 -18.04 8.58 -0.62
N ALA A 187 -16.81 8.89 -0.99
CA ALA A 187 -15.61 8.26 -0.46
C ALA A 187 -14.88 9.21 0.49
N TYR A 188 -14.40 8.68 1.60
CA TYR A 188 -13.59 9.40 2.59
C TYR A 188 -12.23 8.70 2.72
N VAL A 189 -11.19 9.45 2.96
CA VAL A 189 -9.82 8.94 3.13
C VAL A 189 -9.40 9.08 4.59
N TYR A 190 -8.82 8.02 5.13
CA TYR A 190 -8.24 7.97 6.46
C TYR A 190 -6.82 7.39 6.37
N ASN A 191 -5.84 8.14 6.87
CA ASN A 191 -4.43 7.78 6.81
C ASN A 191 -3.83 7.68 8.23
N PRO A 192 -4.07 6.59 8.97
CA PRO A 192 -3.65 6.48 10.37
C PRO A 192 -2.14 6.47 10.58
N LEU A 193 -1.35 6.16 9.55
CA LEU A 193 0.11 6.06 9.65
C LEU A 193 0.86 7.34 9.27
N THR A 194 0.15 8.44 9.02
CA THR A 194 0.70 9.68 8.42
C THR A 194 1.96 10.18 9.11
N GLU A 195 2.00 10.18 10.44
CA GLU A 195 3.11 10.71 11.24
C GLU A 195 4.14 9.65 11.68
N LEU A 196 3.90 8.36 11.35
CA LEU A 196 4.73 7.29 11.87
C LEU A 196 6.09 7.21 11.16
N PRO A 197 7.23 7.29 11.91
CA PRO A 197 8.57 7.15 11.34
C PRO A 197 8.85 5.75 10.78
N ASN A 198 9.77 5.68 9.80
CA ASN A 198 10.14 4.41 9.15
C ASN A 198 10.68 3.37 10.14
N GLU A 199 11.53 3.80 11.07
CA GLU A 199 12.11 2.96 12.10
C GLU A 199 11.04 2.26 12.96
N LYS A 200 9.98 2.98 13.32
CA LYS A 200 8.90 2.44 14.15
C LYS A 200 8.10 1.33 13.46
N ILE A 201 7.99 1.40 12.13
CA ILE A 201 7.35 0.35 11.34
C ILE A 201 8.12 -0.96 11.45
N TRP A 202 9.44 -0.93 11.20
CA TRP A 202 10.26 -2.11 11.27
C TRP A 202 10.39 -2.65 12.69
N ASN A 203 10.52 -1.75 13.68
CA ASN A 203 10.53 -2.14 15.09
C ASN A 203 9.26 -2.90 15.47
N TYR A 204 8.09 -2.47 14.99
CA TYR A 204 6.84 -3.19 15.21
C TYR A 204 6.82 -4.52 14.46
N LEU A 205 7.06 -4.52 13.15
CA LEU A 205 6.94 -5.71 12.30
C LEU A 205 7.92 -6.82 12.67
N LEU A 206 9.12 -6.46 13.16
CA LEU A 206 10.17 -7.40 13.57
C LEU A 206 10.14 -7.73 15.06
N SER A 207 9.20 -7.19 15.82
CA SER A 207 9.09 -7.45 17.25
C SER A 207 8.57 -8.86 17.54
N GLY A 208 8.91 -9.39 18.71
CA GLY A 208 8.44 -10.69 19.16
C GLY A 208 8.92 -11.83 18.26
N ASP A 209 7.99 -12.60 17.72
CA ASP A 209 8.24 -13.68 16.75
C ASP A 209 8.33 -13.21 15.30
N ALA A 210 8.17 -11.90 15.07
CA ALA A 210 8.14 -11.26 13.75
C ALA A 210 7.06 -11.81 12.82
N LEU A 211 5.95 -12.30 13.38
CA LEU A 211 4.81 -12.83 12.62
C LEU A 211 3.65 -11.82 12.54
N THR A 212 3.04 -11.74 11.37
CA THR A 212 1.77 -11.04 11.21
C THR A 212 0.63 -11.75 11.92
N PRO A 213 -0.52 -11.10 12.18
CA PRO A 213 -1.72 -11.78 12.68
C PRO A 213 -2.14 -13.01 11.85
N TRP A 214 -1.92 -12.98 10.54
CA TRP A 214 -2.21 -14.10 9.63
C TRP A 214 -1.04 -15.08 9.44
N ARG A 215 -0.04 -15.02 10.33
CA ARG A 215 1.08 -15.98 10.44
C ARG A 215 2.11 -15.95 9.31
N SER A 216 2.23 -14.86 8.58
CA SER A 216 3.35 -14.67 7.67
C SER A 216 4.59 -14.10 8.39
N ASP A 217 5.78 -14.47 7.88
CA ASP A 217 7.05 -14.04 8.46
C ASP A 217 7.46 -12.66 7.93
N ASN A 218 7.52 -11.67 8.81
CA ASN A 218 7.97 -10.33 8.50
C ASN A 218 9.49 -10.24 8.25
N LYS A 219 10.28 -11.24 8.66
CA LYS A 219 11.70 -11.31 8.29
C LYS A 219 11.87 -11.51 6.80
N TYR A 220 10.99 -12.32 6.17
CA TYR A 220 10.96 -12.43 4.73
C TYR A 220 10.59 -11.10 4.07
N LEU A 221 9.57 -10.41 4.56
CA LEU A 221 9.24 -9.07 4.08
C LEU A 221 10.45 -8.12 4.23
N PHE A 222 11.12 -8.15 5.38
CA PHE A 222 12.31 -7.33 5.63
C PHE A 222 13.44 -7.65 4.64
N SER A 223 13.69 -8.93 4.34
CA SER A 223 14.73 -9.33 3.37
C SER A 223 14.47 -8.79 1.96
N LEU A 224 13.20 -8.59 1.56
CA LEU A 224 12.87 -7.94 0.29
C LEU A 224 13.29 -6.46 0.25
N TYR A 225 13.47 -5.83 1.41
CA TYR A 225 13.90 -4.42 1.54
C TYR A 225 15.40 -4.29 1.85
N GLN A 226 16.11 -5.36 2.25
CA GLN A 226 17.54 -5.29 2.55
C GLN A 226 18.33 -4.78 1.34
N GLY A 227 19.12 -3.72 1.54
CA GLY A 227 19.88 -3.04 0.49
C GLY A 227 19.27 -1.70 0.04
N GLU A 228 18.05 -1.33 0.43
CA GLU A 228 17.50 0.01 0.19
C GLU A 228 17.89 1.03 1.27
N GLU A 229 17.98 0.59 2.52
CA GLU A 229 18.20 1.48 3.67
C GLU A 229 19.61 2.06 3.74
N LEU A 230 20.62 1.38 3.16
CA LEU A 230 21.98 1.88 3.08
C LEU A 230 22.18 3.01 2.04
N GLY A 231 21.23 3.22 1.15
CA GLY A 231 21.28 4.28 0.12
C GLY A 231 20.56 5.57 0.49
N GLU A 232 19.59 5.53 1.41
CA GLU A 232 18.81 6.71 1.80
C GLU A 232 19.54 7.61 2.81
N GLU A 233 20.38 7.06 3.69
CA GLU A 233 21.18 7.87 4.63
C GLU A 233 22.28 8.70 3.96
N GLN A 234 22.76 8.30 2.78
CA GLN A 234 23.74 9.08 2.02
C GLN A 234 23.12 10.18 1.16
N SER A 235 21.84 10.11 0.81
CA SER A 235 21.16 11.17 0.06
C SER A 235 20.63 12.31 0.93
N ALA A 236 20.63 12.19 2.25
CA ALA A 236 20.21 13.26 3.16
C ALA A 236 21.24 14.42 3.26
N LEU A 237 22.43 14.27 2.68
CA LEU A 237 23.52 15.26 2.69
C LEU A 237 23.85 15.87 1.31
N GLY A 238 23.13 15.54 0.26
CA GLY A 238 23.32 16.08 -1.10
C GLY A 238 22.28 17.11 -1.47
N GLN A 239 22.73 18.30 -1.82
CA GLN A 239 21.97 19.48 -2.29
C GLN A 239 20.82 19.10 -3.22
N VAL A 240 19.61 19.43 -2.82
CA VAL A 240 18.39 19.26 -3.61
C VAL A 240 18.33 20.40 -4.62
N ASP A 241 18.53 20.09 -5.88
CA ASP A 241 18.28 21.00 -7.01
C ASP A 241 16.77 21.17 -7.15
N GLU A 242 16.25 22.33 -6.76
CA GLU A 242 14.80 22.64 -6.68
C GLU A 242 14.06 22.58 -8.02
N ASN A 243 14.76 22.43 -9.14
CA ASN A 243 14.21 22.36 -10.49
C ASN A 243 14.08 20.93 -11.05
N LYS A 244 14.54 19.93 -10.36
CA LYS A 244 14.26 18.53 -10.73
C LYS A 244 13.01 18.08 -9.96
N MET A 245 11.86 18.14 -10.64
CA MET A 245 10.68 17.39 -10.28
C MET A 245 11.14 16.00 -9.81
N ALA A 246 11.10 15.76 -8.49
CA ALA A 246 11.51 14.48 -7.94
C ALA A 246 10.65 13.41 -8.60
N ILE A 247 11.23 12.80 -9.63
CA ILE A 247 10.67 11.61 -10.26
C ILE A 247 10.70 10.59 -9.13
N THR A 248 9.56 10.41 -8.47
CA THR A 248 9.33 9.38 -7.46
C THR A 248 9.34 8.02 -8.15
N GLY A 249 10.41 7.74 -8.88
CA GLY A 249 10.72 6.48 -9.51
C GLY A 249 11.34 5.47 -8.56
N ASN A 250 11.50 5.82 -7.29
CA ASN A 250 11.85 4.89 -6.21
C ASN A 250 10.57 4.23 -5.66
N SER A 251 9.74 3.65 -6.53
CA SER A 251 8.84 2.63 -6.03
C SER A 251 9.72 1.43 -5.70
N ARG A 252 9.80 1.07 -4.44
CA ARG A 252 10.63 -0.03 -3.91
C ARG A 252 10.36 -1.36 -4.59
N PHE A 253 9.14 -1.51 -5.12
CA PHE A 253 8.70 -2.60 -5.97
C PHE A 253 8.04 -2.01 -7.22
N GLY A 254 8.82 -1.90 -8.29
CA GLY A 254 8.35 -1.39 -9.59
C GLY A 254 7.77 -2.50 -10.47
N CYS A 255 7.20 -2.07 -11.60
CA CYS A 255 6.86 -2.98 -12.68
C CYS A 255 8.14 -3.36 -13.44
N TRP A 256 8.35 -4.64 -13.75
CA TRP A 256 9.55 -5.08 -14.48
C TRP A 256 9.69 -4.47 -15.88
N ILE A 257 8.61 -3.94 -16.43
CA ILE A 257 8.58 -3.24 -17.74
C ILE A 257 8.70 -1.71 -17.60
N CYS A 258 9.10 -1.19 -16.45
CA CYS A 258 9.03 0.24 -16.16
C CYS A 258 10.07 1.04 -16.93
N THR A 259 9.62 1.88 -17.87
CA THR A 259 10.45 2.81 -18.64
C THR A 259 10.68 4.16 -17.94
N MET A 260 10.04 4.35 -16.75
CA MET A 260 10.17 5.57 -15.95
C MET A 260 11.47 5.65 -15.14
N VAL A 261 12.15 4.53 -14.96
CA VAL A 261 13.42 4.40 -14.25
C VAL A 261 14.51 3.95 -15.21
N LYS A 262 15.72 4.44 -15.02
CA LYS A 262 16.88 4.02 -15.83
C LYS A 262 17.36 2.61 -15.47
N GLU A 263 17.17 2.22 -14.23
CA GLU A 263 17.58 0.93 -13.68
C GLU A 263 16.57 0.52 -12.61
N ASP A 264 16.09 -0.72 -12.66
CA ASP A 264 15.30 -1.31 -11.57
C ASP A 264 16.24 -1.91 -10.53
N LYS A 265 16.54 -1.11 -9.50
CA LYS A 265 17.42 -1.51 -8.41
C LYS A 265 16.88 -2.70 -7.61
N SER A 266 15.56 -2.86 -7.54
CA SER A 266 14.94 -3.98 -6.82
C SER A 266 15.09 -5.28 -7.61
N LEU A 267 14.88 -5.24 -8.92
CA LEU A 267 15.09 -6.40 -9.79
C LEU A 267 16.55 -6.86 -9.79
N LYS A 268 17.48 -5.91 -9.92
CA LYS A 268 18.93 -6.21 -9.86
C LYS A 268 19.31 -6.92 -8.56
N ARG A 269 18.82 -6.44 -7.42
CA ARG A 269 19.09 -7.08 -6.11
C ARG A 269 18.55 -8.50 -6.01
N PHE A 270 17.36 -8.76 -6.54
CA PHE A 270 16.85 -10.13 -6.56
C PHE A 270 17.75 -11.05 -7.39
N ILE A 271 18.30 -10.56 -8.51
CA ILE A 271 19.26 -11.28 -9.32
C ILE A 271 20.56 -11.54 -8.52
N ASP A 272 21.11 -10.52 -7.88
CA ASP A 272 22.32 -10.60 -7.07
C ASP A 272 22.15 -11.54 -5.86
N ASN A 273 20.95 -11.65 -5.32
CA ASN A 273 20.59 -12.56 -4.23
C ASN A 273 20.22 -13.99 -4.69
N GLY A 274 20.46 -14.32 -5.96
CA GLY A 274 20.33 -15.68 -6.49
C GLY A 274 19.11 -15.96 -7.35
N GLU A 275 18.22 -15.00 -7.54
CA GLU A 275 17.06 -15.11 -8.43
C GLU A 275 17.46 -14.88 -9.90
N THR A 276 18.45 -15.65 -10.36
CA THR A 276 19.12 -15.47 -11.67
C THR A 276 18.18 -15.61 -12.88
N TRP A 277 17.05 -16.30 -12.73
CA TRP A 277 16.04 -16.40 -13.78
C TRP A 277 15.40 -15.05 -14.14
N LEU A 278 15.48 -14.05 -13.22
CA LEU A 278 14.99 -12.70 -13.48
C LEU A 278 15.84 -11.93 -14.51
N ILE A 279 17.03 -12.40 -14.85
CA ILE A 279 17.87 -11.83 -15.92
C ILE A 279 17.11 -11.81 -17.26
N HIS A 280 16.21 -12.77 -17.46
CA HIS A 280 15.41 -12.87 -18.68
C HIS A 280 14.16 -11.99 -18.68
N VAL A 281 13.89 -11.31 -17.57
CA VAL A 281 12.74 -10.44 -17.36
C VAL A 281 13.12 -8.95 -17.51
N ASN A 282 14.42 -8.66 -17.57
CA ASN A 282 14.96 -7.30 -17.67
C ASN A 282 15.24 -6.88 -19.11
#